data_6ca221c7176652162d805a79693951d4
#
_entry.id   6ca221c7176652162d805a79693951d4
#
_cell.length_a   1.000
_cell.length_b   1.000
_cell.length_c   1.000
_cell.angle_alpha   90.00
_cell.angle_beta   90.00
_cell.angle_gamma   90.00
#
_symmetry.space_group_name_H-M   'P 1'
#
loop_
_entity.id
_entity.type
_entity.pdbx_description
1 polymer ?
#
loop_
_entity_poly.entity_id
_entity_poly.type
_entity_poly.pdbx_seq_one_letter_code
_entity_poly.pdbx_strand_id
1 'polypeptide(L)'
;MRWRAGVAVCLKNWQTVIHLGTARVYDTGMNPKIVDAVNKQIRLEFESAFLYLAFSGNLRQYGLPGMGHWMREQYREECGHALRFVTHLENRRAQVVIPSVAAPVYTWETPLDLFRLSLEHERRITASIHDLLTLCREEREYATQCLLFDYVKEQVEEELQVEEIVDIMTLCGSRIDELLGLDQKLASRTTQAWE
;
A
#
# COMPACT_ATOMS: atom_id res chain seq x y z
N MET A 1 -35.03 10.81 39.39
CA MET A 1 -33.61 10.76 39.05
C MET A 1 -33.38 11.60 37.80
N ARG A 2 -32.67 12.71 37.94
CA ARG A 2 -32.45 13.68 36.85
C ARG A 2 -31.21 13.27 36.07
N TRP A 3 -31.37 12.96 34.80
CA TRP A 3 -30.24 12.94 33.83
C TRP A 3 -30.00 14.37 33.39
N ARG A 4 -28.82 14.90 33.68
CA ARG A 4 -28.39 16.20 33.20
C ARG A 4 -27.83 16.04 31.75
N ALA A 5 -28.37 16.87 30.92
CA ALA A 5 -27.99 17.07 29.55
C ALA A 5 -26.55 17.63 29.40
N GLY A 6 -25.92 17.23 28.30
CA GLY A 6 -25.13 18.15 27.52
C GLY A 6 -23.64 18.13 27.74
N VAL A 7 -22.94 17.58 26.78
CA VAL A 7 -21.84 18.33 26.14
C VAL A 7 -21.89 18.01 24.64
N ALA A 8 -22.39 18.95 23.85
CA ALA A 8 -22.18 18.97 22.42
C ALA A 8 -20.72 19.37 22.20
N VAL A 9 -19.85 18.40 21.95
CA VAL A 9 -18.48 18.66 21.51
C VAL A 9 -18.55 18.93 20.01
N CYS A 10 -18.43 20.20 19.67
CA CYS A 10 -18.24 20.68 18.30
C CYS A 10 -16.90 20.13 17.79
N LEU A 11 -16.94 19.15 16.91
CA LEU A 11 -15.76 18.57 16.26
C LEU A 11 -15.24 19.54 15.18
N LYS A 12 -14.53 20.58 15.62
CA LYS A 12 -13.63 21.36 14.75
C LYS A 12 -12.20 21.05 15.18
N ASN A 13 -11.50 20.33 14.34
CA ASN A 13 -10.09 19.91 14.39
C ASN A 13 -9.81 18.52 14.97
N TRP A 14 -9.65 17.58 14.08
CA TRP A 14 -9.09 16.25 14.34
C TRP A 14 -7.58 16.26 14.70
N GLN A 15 -6.98 17.44 14.87
CA GLN A 15 -5.56 17.59 15.21
C GLN A 15 -5.26 17.58 16.72
N THR A 16 -6.28 17.46 17.57
CA THR A 16 -6.06 17.38 19.03
C THR A 16 -6.47 16.01 19.52
N VAL A 17 -5.75 14.98 19.11
CA VAL A 17 -5.82 13.68 19.79
C VAL A 17 -4.85 13.70 20.97
N ILE A 18 -5.40 14.06 22.14
CA ILE A 18 -5.16 13.48 23.45
C ILE A 18 -3.69 13.07 23.71
N HIS A 19 -2.87 14.01 24.13
CA HIS A 19 -1.72 13.74 24.97
C HIS A 19 -2.19 13.68 26.43
N LEU A 20 -2.84 12.61 26.84
CA LEU A 20 -3.09 12.25 28.23
C LEU A 20 -2.36 10.96 28.55
N GLY A 21 -1.14 11.12 28.95
CA GLY A 21 -0.28 10.05 29.46
C GLY A 21 1.16 10.41 29.15
N THR A 22 1.99 10.47 30.16
CA THR A 22 3.44 10.47 29.99
C THR A 22 3.79 9.26 29.11
N ALA A 23 3.94 9.46 27.82
CA ALA A 23 4.46 8.44 26.95
C ALA A 23 5.80 8.03 27.57
N ARG A 24 5.89 6.78 28.04
CA ARG A 24 7.18 6.21 28.37
C ARG A 24 7.99 6.30 27.09
N VAL A 25 8.94 7.21 27.06
CA VAL A 25 9.97 7.23 26.02
C VAL A 25 10.78 5.95 26.27
N TYR A 26 10.39 4.86 25.59
CA TYR A 26 11.24 3.70 25.55
C TYR A 26 12.45 4.10 24.71
N ASP A 27 13.64 3.89 25.28
CA ASP A 27 14.84 3.86 24.44
C ASP A 27 14.72 2.65 23.51
N THR A 28 14.24 2.91 22.32
CA THR A 28 13.97 1.86 21.32
C THR A 28 15.24 1.29 20.72
N GLY A 29 16.38 1.94 20.95
CA GLY A 29 17.65 1.66 20.27
C GLY A 29 17.57 1.83 18.74
N MET A 30 16.44 2.34 18.22
CA MET A 30 16.22 2.57 16.79
C MET A 30 16.41 4.06 16.46
N ASN A 31 17.15 4.36 15.40
CA ASN A 31 17.40 5.74 15.00
C ASN A 31 16.07 6.41 14.61
N PRO A 32 15.74 7.61 15.16
CA PRO A 32 14.51 8.33 14.83
C PRO A 32 14.30 8.55 13.32
N LYS A 33 15.37 8.79 12.55
CA LYS A 33 15.28 8.93 11.08
C LYS A 33 14.71 7.67 10.41
N ILE A 34 15.11 6.49 10.92
CA ILE A 34 14.61 5.21 10.41
C ILE A 34 13.15 5.03 10.82
N VAL A 35 12.77 5.34 12.05
CA VAL A 35 11.38 5.30 12.52
C VAL A 35 10.49 6.16 11.63
N ASP A 36 10.91 7.39 11.34
CA ASP A 36 10.17 8.32 10.47
C ASP A 36 10.07 7.79 9.03
N ALA A 37 11.17 7.23 8.50
CA ALA A 37 11.19 6.68 7.15
C ALA A 37 10.31 5.43 7.02
N VAL A 38 10.30 4.52 8.01
CA VAL A 38 9.40 3.36 8.03
C VAL A 38 7.94 3.79 8.16
N ASN A 39 7.62 4.78 9.00
CA ASN A 39 6.26 5.33 9.07
C ASN A 39 5.83 5.99 7.74
N LYS A 40 6.76 6.62 7.03
CA LYS A 40 6.49 7.12 5.67
C LYS A 40 6.20 5.97 4.71
N GLN A 41 6.92 4.85 4.80
CA GLN A 41 6.67 3.68 3.97
C GLN A 41 5.30 3.06 4.27
N ILE A 42 4.91 2.91 5.54
CA ILE A 42 3.55 2.47 5.92
C ILE A 42 2.47 3.30 5.20
N ARG A 43 2.68 4.61 5.09
CA ARG A 43 1.74 5.47 4.35
C ARG A 43 1.72 5.12 2.86
N LEU A 44 2.87 4.91 2.25
CA LEU A 44 2.96 4.59 0.82
C LEU A 44 2.27 3.27 0.49
N GLU A 45 2.43 2.24 1.33
CA GLU A 45 1.73 0.95 1.15
C GLU A 45 0.19 1.11 1.26
N PHE A 46 -0.30 1.91 2.21
CA PHE A 46 -1.72 2.20 2.27
C PHE A 46 -2.21 3.06 1.09
N GLU A 47 -1.39 3.98 0.57
CA GLU A 47 -1.69 4.71 -0.66
C GLU A 47 -1.81 3.75 -1.86
N SER A 48 -0.90 2.75 -1.98
CA SER A 48 -0.98 1.65 -2.94
C SER A 48 -2.29 0.87 -2.80
N ALA A 49 -2.59 0.41 -1.59
CA ALA A 49 -3.80 -0.34 -1.32
C ALA A 49 -5.06 0.41 -1.80
N PHE A 50 -5.22 1.68 -1.44
CA PHE A 50 -6.40 2.43 -1.87
C PHE A 50 -6.43 2.72 -3.37
N LEU A 51 -5.27 2.88 -4.02
CA LEU A 51 -5.19 2.99 -5.46
C LEU A 51 -5.73 1.73 -6.14
N TYR A 52 -5.25 0.56 -5.75
CA TYR A 52 -5.70 -0.73 -6.26
C TYR A 52 -7.20 -0.99 -5.98
N LEU A 53 -7.69 -0.60 -4.81
CA LEU A 53 -9.11 -0.72 -4.49
C LEU A 53 -9.97 0.16 -5.42
N ALA A 54 -9.53 1.37 -5.72
CA ALA A 54 -10.21 2.26 -6.65
C ALA A 54 -10.20 1.70 -8.09
N PHE A 55 -9.05 1.19 -8.55
CA PHE A 55 -8.95 0.52 -9.86
C PHE A 55 -9.84 -0.71 -9.95
N SER A 56 -9.94 -1.52 -8.89
CA SER A 56 -10.87 -2.64 -8.80
C SER A 56 -12.31 -2.23 -9.07
N GLY A 57 -12.76 -1.12 -8.45
CA GLY A 57 -14.12 -0.58 -8.65
C GLY A 57 -14.36 -0.17 -10.10
N ASN A 58 -13.43 0.56 -10.70
CA ASN A 58 -13.52 1.05 -12.08
C ASN A 58 -13.56 -0.10 -13.09
N LEU A 59 -12.69 -1.09 -12.96
CA LEU A 59 -12.66 -2.26 -13.86
C LEU A 59 -13.95 -3.08 -13.79
N ARG A 60 -14.52 -3.25 -12.60
CA ARG A 60 -15.82 -3.93 -12.43
C ARG A 60 -16.96 -3.15 -13.09
N GLN A 61 -16.98 -1.83 -12.98
CA GLN A 61 -17.96 -0.98 -13.65
C GLN A 61 -17.78 -1.00 -15.18
N TYR A 62 -16.55 -1.14 -15.65
CA TYR A 62 -16.23 -1.28 -17.08
C TYR A 62 -16.66 -2.62 -17.67
N GLY A 63 -17.00 -3.61 -16.84
CA GLY A 63 -17.43 -4.95 -17.28
C GLY A 63 -16.31 -6.00 -17.29
N LEU A 64 -15.21 -5.75 -16.58
CA LEU A 64 -14.04 -6.63 -16.43
C LEU A 64 -13.89 -7.09 -14.96
N PRO A 65 -14.76 -8.01 -14.49
CA PRO A 65 -14.77 -8.43 -13.09
C PRO A 65 -13.52 -9.21 -12.67
N GLY A 66 -12.86 -9.93 -13.59
CA GLY A 66 -11.64 -10.68 -13.33
C GLY A 66 -10.44 -9.76 -13.09
N MET A 67 -10.26 -8.75 -13.95
CA MET A 67 -9.26 -7.71 -13.73
C MET A 67 -9.55 -6.93 -12.44
N GLY A 68 -10.83 -6.61 -12.17
CA GLY A 68 -11.24 -5.99 -10.92
C GLY A 68 -10.99 -6.89 -9.70
N HIS A 69 -11.04 -8.21 -9.85
CA HIS A 69 -10.65 -9.16 -8.81
C HIS A 69 -9.14 -9.12 -8.58
N TRP A 70 -8.35 -9.15 -9.64
CA TRP A 70 -6.88 -9.06 -9.57
C TRP A 70 -6.42 -7.82 -8.79
N MET A 71 -6.98 -6.65 -9.12
CA MET A 71 -6.70 -5.40 -8.41
C MET A 71 -7.14 -5.45 -6.93
N ARG A 72 -8.18 -6.22 -6.61
CA ARG A 72 -8.61 -6.40 -5.22
C ARG A 72 -7.68 -7.31 -4.42
N GLU A 73 -7.06 -8.27 -5.07
CA GLU A 73 -6.00 -9.05 -4.44
C GLU A 73 -4.76 -8.20 -4.18
N GLN A 74 -4.36 -7.34 -5.14
CA GLN A 74 -3.30 -6.35 -4.89
C GLN A 74 -3.62 -5.47 -3.67
N TYR A 75 -4.83 -4.93 -3.57
CA TYR A 75 -5.24 -4.17 -2.38
C TYR A 75 -4.99 -4.93 -1.07
N ARG A 76 -5.27 -6.23 -1.03
CA ARG A 76 -5.05 -7.04 0.18
C ARG A 76 -3.56 -7.23 0.47
N GLU A 77 -2.78 -7.45 -0.55
CA GLU A 77 -1.34 -7.61 -0.49
C GLU A 77 -0.67 -6.35 0.06
N GLU A 78 -1.01 -5.19 -0.46
CA GLU A 78 -0.53 -3.90 -0.01
C GLU A 78 -0.91 -3.58 1.45
N CYS A 79 -2.12 -3.97 1.87
CA CYS A 79 -2.48 -3.90 3.28
C CYS A 79 -1.57 -4.80 4.14
N GLY A 80 -1.21 -5.96 3.64
CA GLY A 80 -0.25 -6.87 4.29
C GLY A 80 1.14 -6.24 4.41
N HIS A 81 1.62 -5.61 3.33
CA HIS A 81 2.90 -4.89 3.32
C HIS A 81 2.93 -3.79 4.39
N ALA A 82 1.90 -2.95 4.45
CA ALA A 82 1.79 -1.91 5.47
C ALA A 82 1.84 -2.50 6.90
N LEU A 83 1.11 -3.60 7.15
CA LEU A 83 1.06 -4.25 8.45
C LEU A 83 2.39 -4.91 8.85
N ARG A 84 3.19 -5.42 7.92
CA ARG A 84 4.54 -5.93 8.20
C ARG A 84 5.45 -4.82 8.74
N PHE A 85 5.42 -3.63 8.14
CA PHE A 85 6.15 -2.48 8.66
C PHE A 85 5.65 -2.03 10.04
N VAL A 86 4.33 -2.02 10.26
CA VAL A 86 3.72 -1.75 11.58
C VAL A 86 4.26 -2.73 12.61
N THR A 87 4.16 -4.04 12.33
CA THR A 87 4.65 -5.11 13.22
C THR A 87 6.14 -4.97 13.50
N HIS A 88 6.94 -4.59 12.48
CA HIS A 88 8.37 -4.34 12.66
C HIS A 88 8.62 -3.23 13.69
N LEU A 89 7.94 -2.08 13.56
CA LEU A 89 8.06 -0.99 14.53
C LEU A 89 7.60 -1.40 15.94
N GLU A 90 6.48 -2.14 16.05
CA GLU A 90 5.97 -2.65 17.33
C GLU A 90 6.98 -3.58 18.01
N ASN A 91 7.56 -4.53 17.27
CA ASN A 91 8.59 -5.45 17.76
C ASN A 91 9.86 -4.72 18.21
N ARG A 92 10.16 -3.56 17.63
CA ARG A 92 11.27 -2.69 17.98
C ARG A 92 10.88 -1.67 19.06
N ARG A 93 9.62 -1.71 19.58
CA ARG A 93 9.06 -0.74 20.54
C ARG A 93 9.17 0.71 20.06
N ALA A 94 9.23 0.90 18.74
CA ALA A 94 9.25 2.20 18.10
C ALA A 94 7.83 2.75 17.91
N GLN A 95 7.72 4.06 17.72
CA GLN A 95 6.42 4.70 17.55
C GLN A 95 5.84 4.35 16.16
N VAL A 96 4.64 3.77 16.17
CA VAL A 96 3.82 3.61 14.96
C VAL A 96 2.95 4.86 14.80
N VAL A 97 2.99 5.44 13.60
CA VAL A 97 2.13 6.57 13.22
C VAL A 97 1.28 6.12 12.04
N ILE A 98 -0.03 5.98 12.27
CA ILE A 98 -0.96 5.71 11.17
C ILE A 98 -1.34 7.04 10.54
N PRO A 99 -0.87 7.29 9.30
CA PRO A 99 -1.05 8.58 8.64
C PRO A 99 -2.46 8.71 8.03
N SER A 100 -2.82 9.93 7.69
CA SER A 100 -3.93 10.14 6.75
C SER A 100 -3.48 9.73 5.34
N VAL A 101 -4.30 8.95 4.66
CA VAL A 101 -4.10 8.56 3.28
C VAL A 101 -4.97 9.43 2.38
N ALA A 102 -4.36 10.05 1.37
CA ALA A 102 -5.08 10.86 0.42
C ALA A 102 -5.93 9.98 -0.52
N ALA A 103 -7.07 10.52 -0.98
CA ALA A 103 -7.82 9.86 -2.03
C ALA A 103 -6.96 9.76 -3.31
N PRO A 104 -6.96 8.60 -4.00
CA PRO A 104 -6.20 8.46 -5.25
C PRO A 104 -6.70 9.45 -6.30
N VAL A 105 -5.78 10.16 -6.95
CA VAL A 105 -6.07 11.07 -8.06
C VAL A 105 -5.43 10.52 -9.33
N TYR A 106 -6.26 10.17 -10.31
CA TYR A 106 -5.84 9.62 -11.59
C TYR A 106 -6.86 9.87 -12.68
N THR A 107 -6.43 9.81 -13.94
CA THR A 107 -7.29 9.84 -15.11
C THR A 107 -7.03 8.60 -15.95
N TRP A 108 -8.07 8.04 -16.56
CA TRP A 108 -7.97 6.86 -17.41
C TRP A 108 -9.07 6.90 -18.47
N GLU A 109 -8.81 6.31 -19.63
CA GLU A 109 -9.76 6.17 -20.72
C GLU A 109 -10.04 4.70 -21.02
N THR A 110 -9.02 3.86 -20.86
CA THR A 110 -9.08 2.42 -21.16
C THR A 110 -8.61 1.59 -19.95
N PRO A 111 -9.06 0.33 -19.85
CA PRO A 111 -8.55 -0.59 -18.83
C PRO A 111 -7.01 -0.70 -18.81
N LEU A 112 -6.37 -0.61 -19.99
CA LEU A 112 -4.91 -0.64 -20.11
C LEU A 112 -4.25 0.52 -19.36
N ASP A 113 -4.88 1.69 -19.31
CA ASP A 113 -4.32 2.84 -18.61
C ASP A 113 -4.22 2.59 -17.09
N LEU A 114 -5.18 1.86 -16.51
CA LEU A 114 -5.13 1.52 -15.09
C LEU A 114 -3.96 0.57 -14.78
N PHE A 115 -3.65 -0.40 -15.67
CA PHE A 115 -2.49 -1.26 -15.50
C PHE A 115 -1.17 -0.52 -15.73
N ARG A 116 -1.11 0.42 -16.67
CA ARG A 116 0.07 1.28 -16.85
C ARG A 116 0.31 2.18 -15.63
N LEU A 117 -0.74 2.75 -15.07
CA LEU A 117 -0.67 3.52 -13.82
C LEU A 117 -0.22 2.65 -12.65
N SER A 118 -0.67 1.38 -12.59
CA SER A 118 -0.18 0.42 -11.60
C SER A 118 1.32 0.19 -11.75
N LEU A 119 1.82 -0.09 -12.96
CA LEU A 119 3.24 -0.31 -13.21
C LEU A 119 4.09 0.92 -12.83
N GLU A 120 3.64 2.12 -13.19
CA GLU A 120 4.31 3.35 -12.78
C GLU A 120 4.32 3.50 -11.25
N HIS A 121 3.25 3.08 -10.60
CA HIS A 121 3.14 3.12 -9.15
C HIS A 121 4.11 2.14 -8.49
N GLU A 122 4.17 0.87 -8.93
CA GLU A 122 5.12 -0.12 -8.42
C GLU A 122 6.57 0.36 -8.54
N ARG A 123 6.94 0.92 -9.67
CA ARG A 123 8.28 1.50 -9.86
C ARG A 123 8.61 2.62 -8.86
N ARG A 124 7.61 3.38 -8.43
CA ARG A 124 7.78 4.39 -7.35
C ARG A 124 7.94 3.75 -5.97
N ILE A 125 7.21 2.67 -5.71
CA ILE A 125 7.35 1.91 -4.46
C ILE A 125 8.74 1.25 -4.41
N THR A 126 9.19 0.63 -5.49
CA THR A 126 10.56 0.07 -5.62
C THR A 126 11.62 1.12 -5.29
N ALA A 127 11.51 2.32 -5.87
CA ALA A 127 12.44 3.41 -5.57
C ALA A 127 12.42 3.80 -4.10
N SER A 128 11.23 3.88 -3.48
CA SER A 128 11.07 4.20 -2.06
C SER A 128 11.68 3.13 -1.14
N ILE A 129 11.53 1.84 -1.47
CA ILE A 129 12.16 0.71 -0.75
C ILE A 129 13.69 0.80 -0.86
N HIS A 130 14.23 1.11 -2.06
CA HIS A 130 15.67 1.28 -2.26
C HIS A 130 16.23 2.46 -1.47
N ASP A 131 15.51 3.58 -1.42
CA ASP A 131 15.91 4.75 -0.63
C ASP A 131 15.93 4.42 0.87
N LEU A 132 14.92 3.72 1.37
CA LEU A 132 14.85 3.28 2.75
C LEU A 132 15.98 2.28 3.08
N LEU A 133 16.27 1.33 2.18
CA LEU A 133 17.38 0.39 2.33
C LEU A 133 18.73 1.12 2.38
N THR A 134 18.92 2.14 1.56
CA THR A 134 20.13 2.97 1.54
C THR A 134 20.28 3.71 2.86
N LEU A 135 19.22 4.34 3.37
CA LEU A 135 19.22 5.01 4.66
C LEU A 135 19.55 4.03 5.80
N CYS A 136 18.97 2.82 5.79
CA CYS A 136 19.26 1.79 6.79
C CYS A 136 20.74 1.37 6.77
N ARG A 137 21.38 1.32 5.61
CA ARG A 137 22.82 1.02 5.49
C ARG A 137 23.67 2.12 6.07
N GLU A 138 23.36 3.38 5.78
CA GLU A 138 24.07 4.56 6.30
C GLU A 138 23.98 4.64 7.82
N GLU A 139 22.80 4.40 8.39
CA GLU A 139 22.53 4.47 9.83
C GLU A 139 22.83 3.12 10.55
N ARG A 140 23.32 2.11 9.84
CA ARG A 140 23.64 0.75 10.34
C ARG A 140 22.46 0.04 11.03
N GLU A 141 21.24 0.27 10.53
CA GLU A 141 20.03 -0.36 11.04
C GLU A 141 19.80 -1.71 10.33
N TYR A 142 20.51 -2.74 10.77
CA TYR A 142 20.56 -4.05 10.14
C TYR A 142 19.25 -4.83 10.22
N ALA A 143 18.47 -4.67 11.30
CA ALA A 143 17.22 -5.38 11.45
C ALA A 143 16.17 -4.92 10.42
N THR A 144 16.11 -3.62 10.16
CA THR A 144 15.26 -3.08 9.10
C THR A 144 15.78 -3.47 7.72
N GLN A 145 17.10 -3.53 7.50
CA GLN A 145 17.66 -4.05 6.25
C GLN A 145 17.21 -5.48 5.95
N CYS A 146 17.21 -6.37 6.98
CA CYS A 146 16.76 -7.75 6.80
C CYS A 146 15.29 -7.81 6.34
N LEU A 147 14.42 -7.00 6.94
CA LEU A 147 13.04 -6.88 6.49
C LEU A 147 12.95 -6.40 5.03
N LEU A 148 13.69 -5.36 4.68
CA LEU A 148 13.65 -4.75 3.36
C LEU A 148 14.17 -5.64 2.23
N PHE A 149 15.03 -6.62 2.51
CA PHE A 149 15.46 -7.59 1.49
C PHE A 149 14.32 -8.45 0.96
N ASP A 150 13.30 -8.73 1.77
CA ASP A 150 12.11 -9.43 1.30
C ASP A 150 11.31 -8.53 0.36
N TYR A 151 11.08 -7.27 0.73
CA TYR A 151 10.41 -6.31 -0.14
C TYR A 151 11.15 -6.06 -1.46
N VAL A 152 12.49 -6.03 -1.45
CA VAL A 152 13.27 -5.90 -2.69
C VAL A 152 13.03 -7.08 -3.65
N LYS A 153 12.86 -8.29 -3.12
CA LYS A 153 12.53 -9.47 -3.94
C LYS A 153 11.11 -9.38 -4.46
N GLU A 154 10.17 -9.03 -3.59
CA GLU A 154 8.75 -8.87 -3.93
C GLU A 154 8.57 -7.82 -5.02
N GLN A 155 9.23 -6.65 -4.94
CA GLN A 155 9.11 -5.60 -5.95
C GLN A 155 9.57 -6.06 -7.34
N VAL A 156 10.54 -6.98 -7.45
CA VAL A 156 10.89 -7.59 -8.75
C VAL A 156 9.72 -8.38 -9.32
N GLU A 157 9.00 -9.11 -8.47
CA GLU A 157 7.84 -9.92 -8.88
C GLU A 157 6.63 -9.03 -9.16
N GLU A 158 6.39 -7.98 -8.35
CA GLU A 158 5.28 -7.04 -8.52
C GLU A 158 5.38 -6.28 -9.85
N GLU A 159 6.54 -5.70 -10.15
CA GLU A 159 6.76 -5.02 -11.42
C GLU A 159 6.57 -5.99 -12.61
N LEU A 160 7.15 -7.19 -12.53
CA LEU A 160 7.04 -8.19 -13.59
C LEU A 160 5.59 -8.60 -13.84
N GLN A 161 4.82 -8.90 -12.80
CA GLN A 161 3.41 -9.30 -12.93
C GLN A 161 2.56 -8.24 -13.63
N VAL A 162 2.72 -6.97 -13.25
CA VAL A 162 1.98 -5.87 -13.86
C VAL A 162 2.46 -5.63 -15.29
N GLU A 163 3.78 -5.69 -15.55
CA GLU A 163 4.37 -5.50 -16.88
C GLU A 163 3.89 -6.56 -17.88
N GLU A 164 3.85 -7.84 -17.47
CA GLU A 164 3.29 -8.94 -18.29
C GLU A 164 1.83 -8.68 -18.68
N ILE A 165 1.01 -8.17 -17.75
CA ILE A 165 -0.40 -7.84 -18.05
C ILE A 165 -0.47 -6.67 -19.04
N VAL A 166 0.33 -5.62 -18.84
CA VAL A 166 0.41 -4.46 -19.75
C VAL A 166 0.82 -4.90 -21.16
N ASP A 167 1.79 -5.80 -21.27
CA ASP A 167 2.28 -6.33 -22.55
C ASP A 167 1.18 -7.13 -23.25
N ILE A 168 0.52 -8.06 -22.55
CA ILE A 168 -0.58 -8.83 -23.10
C ILE A 168 -1.71 -7.90 -23.58
N MET A 169 -2.13 -6.93 -22.75
CA MET A 169 -3.19 -5.99 -23.10
C MET A 169 -2.79 -5.12 -24.31
N THR A 170 -1.52 -4.75 -24.41
CA THR A 170 -1.00 -3.99 -25.56
C THR A 170 -1.04 -4.83 -26.84
N LEU A 171 -0.71 -6.12 -26.76
CA LEU A 171 -0.81 -7.06 -27.89
C LEU A 171 -2.26 -7.37 -28.27
N CYS A 172 -3.16 -7.44 -27.30
CA CYS A 172 -4.61 -7.60 -27.56
C CYS A 172 -5.17 -6.44 -28.40
N GLY A 173 -4.72 -5.22 -28.13
CA GLY A 173 -5.22 -4.02 -28.81
C GLY A 173 -6.74 -3.87 -28.64
N SER A 174 -7.48 -3.83 -29.75
CA SER A 174 -8.95 -3.71 -29.76
C SER A 174 -9.69 -5.05 -29.82
N ARG A 175 -9.01 -6.18 -29.68
CA ARG A 175 -9.61 -7.53 -29.76
C ARG A 175 -10.32 -7.89 -28.47
N ILE A 176 -11.63 -7.73 -28.44
CA ILE A 176 -12.46 -7.92 -27.24
C ILE A 176 -12.38 -9.35 -26.72
N ASP A 177 -12.38 -10.36 -27.58
CA ASP A 177 -12.35 -11.77 -27.17
C ASP A 177 -11.06 -12.11 -26.38
N GLU A 178 -9.94 -11.55 -26.78
CA GLU A 178 -8.67 -11.74 -26.08
C GLU A 178 -8.64 -10.99 -24.74
N LEU A 179 -9.20 -9.79 -24.70
CA LEU A 179 -9.35 -9.04 -23.45
C LEU A 179 -10.22 -9.79 -22.43
N LEU A 180 -11.34 -10.37 -22.88
CA LEU A 180 -12.21 -11.19 -22.02
C LEU A 180 -11.52 -12.49 -21.59
N GLY A 181 -10.71 -13.11 -22.45
CA GLY A 181 -9.88 -14.26 -22.08
C GLY A 181 -8.87 -13.93 -20.99
N LEU A 182 -8.21 -12.77 -21.07
CA LEU A 182 -7.32 -12.27 -20.03
C LEU A 182 -8.08 -11.97 -18.73
N ASP A 183 -9.25 -11.34 -18.81
CA ASP A 183 -10.10 -11.08 -17.64
C ASP A 183 -10.44 -12.39 -16.90
N GLN A 184 -10.84 -13.44 -17.61
CA GLN A 184 -11.11 -14.74 -17.02
C GLN A 184 -9.88 -15.36 -16.34
N LYS A 185 -8.69 -15.23 -16.96
CA LYS A 185 -7.44 -15.69 -16.36
C LYS A 185 -7.12 -14.97 -15.06
N LEU A 186 -7.27 -13.65 -15.03
CA LEU A 186 -6.98 -12.83 -13.86
C LEU A 186 -7.97 -13.03 -12.70
N ALA A 187 -9.17 -13.55 -12.97
CA ALA A 187 -10.15 -13.91 -11.94
C ALA A 187 -9.68 -15.04 -11.01
N SER A 188 -8.66 -15.80 -11.38
CA SER A 188 -8.17 -16.95 -10.59
C SER A 188 -7.04 -16.59 -9.60
N ARG A 189 -6.59 -15.32 -9.59
CA ARG A 189 -5.55 -14.89 -8.65
C ARG A 189 -6.01 -15.04 -7.20
N THR A 190 -5.10 -15.50 -6.35
CA THR A 190 -5.27 -15.53 -4.91
C THR A 190 -4.04 -14.90 -4.26
N THR A 191 -4.26 -13.99 -3.32
CA THR A 191 -3.17 -13.42 -2.51
C THR A 191 -2.70 -14.46 -1.52
N GLN A 192 -1.38 -14.64 -1.40
CA GLN A 192 -0.82 -15.41 -0.29
C GLN A 192 -0.96 -14.57 0.98
N ALA A 193 -1.61 -15.14 2.00
CA ALA A 193 -1.65 -14.48 3.29
C ALA A 193 -0.24 -14.51 3.90
N TRP A 194 0.26 -13.36 4.29
CA TRP A 194 1.47 -13.27 5.10
C TRP A 194 1.13 -13.73 6.53
N GLU A 195 1.72 -14.84 6.94
CA GLU A 195 1.67 -15.29 8.34
C GLU A 195 2.72 -14.57 9.20
#